data_c705105b34ef461cbcf3a27dca52abc8
#
_entry.id   c705105b34ef461cbcf3a27dca52abc8
#
_cell.length_a   1.000
_cell.length_b   1.000
_cell.length_c   1.000
_cell.angle_alpha   90.00
_cell.angle_beta   90.00
_cell.angle_gamma   90.00
#
_symmetry.space_group_name_H-M   'P 1'
#
loop_
_entity.id
_entity.type
_entity.pdbx_description
1 polymer ?
#
loop_
_entity_poly.entity_id
_entity_poly.type
_entity_poly.pdbx_seq_one_letter_code
_entity_poly.pdbx_strand_id
1 'polypeptide(L)'
;WGLGELRPLNTSAAPIDRDVVFKAKREALEVIYDAGRSRSRQRDFERFRAEQGDGLERFALWCALCEKYGPMESWPEHLRDANSAFVANEAHALAGRIDFYAWLQWIVDEQLQRAQAEAKASGMSLGIMHDLAVGINPHGADVWTTPEVFAAGVSVGAPPDMYSPLGQNWSPPPFSPTGLAKAGYAPLRD
;
A
#
# COMPACT_ATOMS: atom_id res chain seq x y z
N TRP A 1 6.83 21.58 -15.80
CA TRP A 1 6.72 20.27 -15.20
C TRP A 1 6.36 19.25 -16.26
N GLY A 2 7.07 18.13 -16.35
CA GLY A 2 6.86 17.06 -17.33
C GLY A 2 5.46 16.44 -17.37
N LEU A 3 4.56 16.80 -16.44
CA LEU A 3 3.15 16.39 -16.49
C LEU A 3 2.41 16.86 -17.74
N GLY A 4 2.87 17.95 -18.40
CA GLY A 4 2.31 18.42 -19.66
C GLY A 4 2.52 17.42 -20.80
N GLU A 5 3.62 16.69 -20.78
CA GLU A 5 3.94 15.66 -21.77
C GLU A 5 3.04 14.42 -21.68
N LEU A 6 2.40 14.21 -20.52
CA LEU A 6 1.48 13.10 -20.31
C LEU A 6 0.04 13.42 -20.76
N ARG A 7 -0.29 14.68 -21.10
CA ARG A 7 -1.65 15.06 -21.53
C ARG A 7 -2.19 14.23 -22.71
N PRO A 8 -1.38 13.90 -23.73
CA PRO A 8 -1.86 13.06 -24.83
C PRO A 8 -2.33 11.68 -24.39
N LEU A 9 -1.83 11.16 -23.25
CA LEU A 9 -2.23 9.86 -22.71
C LEU A 9 -3.71 9.86 -22.24
N ASN A 10 -4.27 11.02 -21.86
CA ASN A 10 -5.65 11.13 -21.41
C ASN A 10 -6.68 10.87 -22.53
N THR A 11 -6.28 11.01 -23.78
CA THR A 11 -7.14 10.82 -24.97
C THR A 11 -6.71 9.62 -25.80
N SER A 12 -5.66 8.91 -25.39
CA SER A 12 -5.19 7.71 -26.07
C SER A 12 -6.16 6.55 -25.87
N ALA A 13 -6.46 5.81 -26.96
CA ALA A 13 -7.17 4.54 -26.90
C ALA A 13 -6.28 3.33 -26.57
N ALA A 14 -4.97 3.54 -26.44
CA ALA A 14 -4.02 2.50 -26.07
C ALA A 14 -4.22 2.09 -24.59
N PRO A 15 -3.77 0.89 -24.20
CA PRO A 15 -3.72 0.50 -22.78
C PRO A 15 -2.95 1.53 -21.94
N ILE A 16 -3.44 1.77 -20.72
CA ILE A 16 -2.80 2.73 -19.80
C ILE A 16 -1.43 2.17 -19.38
N ASP A 17 -0.38 2.94 -19.68
CA ASP A 17 0.96 2.69 -19.14
C ASP A 17 1.03 3.21 -17.70
N ARG A 18 0.81 2.30 -16.76
CA ARG A 18 0.79 2.63 -15.32
C ARG A 18 2.15 3.00 -14.79
N ASP A 19 3.22 2.45 -15.33
CA ASP A 19 4.59 2.71 -14.86
C ASP A 19 5.03 4.13 -15.21
N VAL A 20 4.77 4.58 -16.42
CA VAL A 20 5.01 5.97 -16.85
C VAL A 20 4.21 6.95 -16.00
N VAL A 21 2.92 6.68 -15.77
CA VAL A 21 2.05 7.53 -14.94
C VAL A 21 2.53 7.54 -13.48
N PHE A 22 2.88 6.38 -12.92
CA PHE A 22 3.38 6.27 -11.55
C PHE A 22 4.69 7.04 -11.37
N LYS A 23 5.65 6.86 -12.28
CA LYS A 23 6.93 7.56 -12.24
C LYS A 23 6.75 9.07 -12.23
N ALA A 24 5.97 9.61 -13.16
CA ALA A 24 5.74 11.05 -13.25
C ALA A 24 5.03 11.62 -12.00
N LYS A 25 4.03 10.89 -11.47
CA LYS A 25 3.36 11.28 -10.21
C LYS A 25 4.33 11.27 -9.03
N ARG A 26 5.17 10.24 -8.92
CA ARG A 26 6.15 10.14 -7.83
C ARG A 26 7.13 11.31 -7.89
N GLU A 27 7.70 11.60 -9.05
CA GLU A 27 8.64 12.73 -9.24
C GLU A 27 7.98 14.07 -8.84
N ALA A 28 6.72 14.29 -9.20
CA ALA A 28 5.99 15.50 -8.80
C ALA A 28 5.75 15.55 -7.28
N LEU A 29 5.43 14.43 -6.65
CA LEU A 29 5.23 14.34 -5.21
C LEU A 29 6.53 14.52 -4.43
N GLU A 30 7.66 14.05 -4.95
CA GLU A 30 8.99 14.28 -4.38
C GLU A 30 9.32 15.77 -4.31
N VAL A 31 9.06 16.53 -5.37
CA VAL A 31 9.28 17.98 -5.36
C VAL A 31 8.38 18.68 -4.33
N ILE A 32 7.14 18.24 -4.15
CA ILE A 32 6.24 18.80 -3.13
C ILE A 32 6.76 18.46 -1.72
N TYR A 33 7.24 17.23 -1.54
CA TYR A 33 7.80 16.78 -0.28
C TYR A 33 9.06 17.56 0.09
N ASP A 34 9.97 17.75 -0.86
CA ASP A 34 11.25 18.47 -0.69
C ASP A 34 11.06 19.96 -0.44
N ALA A 35 9.95 20.56 -0.88
CA ALA A 35 9.60 21.93 -0.52
C ALA A 35 9.36 22.12 0.98
N GLY A 36 9.25 21.02 1.72
CA GLY A 36 9.12 21.00 3.17
C GLY A 36 7.70 21.30 3.66
N ARG A 37 7.54 21.21 4.97
CA ARG A 37 6.27 21.41 5.68
C ARG A 37 6.40 22.56 6.69
N SER A 38 5.33 23.33 6.89
CA SER A 38 5.25 24.27 8.00
C SER A 38 5.33 23.51 9.34
N ARG A 39 5.68 24.22 10.42
CA ARG A 39 5.74 23.62 11.77
C ARG A 39 4.40 23.00 12.20
N SER A 40 3.28 23.58 11.80
CA SER A 40 1.96 23.00 12.08
C SER A 40 1.76 21.71 11.31
N ARG A 41 2.01 21.71 10.01
CA ARG A 41 1.88 20.53 9.16
C ARG A 41 2.82 19.39 9.59
N GLN A 42 4.01 19.74 10.07
CA GLN A 42 4.93 18.74 10.60
C GLN A 42 4.37 18.05 11.85
N ARG A 43 3.79 18.81 12.80
CA ARG A 43 3.13 18.23 14.00
C ARG A 43 1.93 17.37 13.65
N ASP A 44 1.13 17.75 12.65
CA ASP A 44 -0.01 16.99 12.21
C ASP A 44 0.43 15.64 11.59
N PHE A 45 1.49 15.65 10.81
CA PHE A 45 2.09 14.44 10.26
C PHE A 45 2.68 13.53 11.34
N GLU A 46 3.40 14.07 12.31
CA GLU A 46 3.95 13.31 13.44
C GLU A 46 2.84 12.66 14.28
N ARG A 47 1.73 13.36 14.49
CA ARG A 47 0.55 12.81 15.15
C ARG A 47 -0.03 11.64 14.34
N PHE A 48 -0.25 11.81 13.05
CA PHE A 48 -0.73 10.74 12.16
C PHE A 48 0.19 9.51 12.23
N ARG A 49 1.50 9.67 12.13
CA ARG A 49 2.45 8.56 12.26
C ARG A 49 2.33 7.84 13.60
N ALA A 50 2.19 8.59 14.69
CA ALA A 50 2.04 8.02 16.02
C ALA A 50 0.70 7.26 16.18
N GLU A 51 -0.37 7.75 15.58
CA GLU A 51 -1.69 7.11 15.59
C GLU A 51 -1.71 5.83 14.74
N GLN A 52 -1.06 5.83 13.57
CA GLN A 52 -0.98 4.67 12.67
C GLN A 52 0.05 3.62 13.12
N GLY A 53 1.05 4.03 13.89
CA GLY A 53 2.03 3.15 14.52
C GLY A 53 2.83 2.27 13.57
N ASP A 54 3.14 1.05 14.01
CA ASP A 54 4.02 0.12 13.31
C ASP A 54 3.49 -0.30 11.93
N GLY A 55 2.18 -0.33 11.73
CA GLY A 55 1.59 -0.69 10.45
C GLY A 55 2.03 0.24 9.33
N LEU A 56 1.95 1.55 9.57
CA LEU A 56 2.40 2.57 8.63
C LEU A 56 3.92 2.50 8.38
N GLU A 57 4.70 2.35 9.45
CA GLU A 57 6.17 2.29 9.34
C GLU A 57 6.62 1.09 8.51
N ARG A 58 6.03 -0.08 8.74
CA ARG A 58 6.33 -1.31 7.98
C ARG A 58 5.89 -1.20 6.51
N PHE A 59 4.71 -0.63 6.25
CA PHE A 59 4.26 -0.37 4.89
C PHE A 59 5.20 0.59 4.15
N ALA A 60 5.58 1.70 4.78
CA ALA A 60 6.51 2.68 4.21
C ALA A 60 7.90 2.08 3.95
N LEU A 61 8.39 1.23 4.85
CA LEU A 61 9.63 0.49 4.67
C LEU A 61 9.53 -0.48 3.49
N TRP A 62 8.42 -1.24 3.37
CA TRP A 62 8.18 -2.12 2.23
C TRP A 62 8.22 -1.35 0.90
N CYS A 63 7.58 -0.19 0.84
CA CYS A 63 7.63 0.69 -0.34
C CYS A 63 9.06 1.14 -0.66
N ALA A 64 9.82 1.54 0.35
CA ALA A 64 11.22 1.97 0.16
C ALA A 64 12.13 0.81 -0.30
N LEU A 65 11.91 -0.41 0.20
CA LEU A 65 12.60 -1.61 -0.26
C LEU A 65 12.22 -1.96 -1.71
N CYS A 66 10.94 -1.87 -2.08
CA CYS A 66 10.49 -2.05 -3.46
C CYS A 66 11.12 -1.05 -4.40
N GLU A 67 11.28 0.20 -3.99
CA GLU A 67 11.95 1.22 -4.80
C GLU A 67 13.43 0.88 -5.02
N LYS A 68 14.11 0.38 -3.99
CA LYS A 68 15.54 0.05 -4.03
C LYS A 68 15.85 -1.25 -4.74
N TYR A 69 15.05 -2.29 -4.50
CA TYR A 69 15.33 -3.67 -4.92
C TYR A 69 14.37 -4.22 -5.98
N GLY A 70 13.37 -3.42 -6.40
CA GLY A 70 12.30 -3.88 -7.29
C GLY A 70 11.23 -4.68 -6.56
N PRO A 71 10.43 -5.48 -7.30
CA PRO A 71 9.36 -6.28 -6.70
C PRO A 71 9.91 -7.33 -5.72
N MET A 72 9.15 -7.68 -4.69
CA MET A 72 9.58 -8.52 -3.56
C MET A 72 10.13 -9.88 -3.99
N GLU A 73 9.66 -10.42 -5.11
CA GLU A 73 10.15 -11.67 -5.69
C GLU A 73 11.64 -11.62 -6.05
N SER A 74 12.14 -10.44 -6.39
CA SER A 74 13.55 -10.21 -6.72
C SER A 74 14.43 -9.89 -5.51
N TRP A 75 13.84 -9.74 -4.30
CA TRP A 75 14.62 -9.40 -3.12
C TRP A 75 15.55 -10.52 -2.69
N PRO A 76 16.73 -10.17 -2.18
CA PRO A 76 17.59 -11.10 -1.47
C PRO A 76 16.82 -11.80 -0.33
N GLU A 77 17.11 -13.06 -0.09
CA GLU A 77 16.37 -13.89 0.88
C GLU A 77 16.34 -13.26 2.29
N HIS A 78 17.44 -12.65 2.72
CA HIS A 78 17.54 -12.01 4.04
C HIS A 78 16.65 -10.76 4.23
N LEU A 79 16.05 -10.22 3.17
CA LEU A 79 15.07 -9.13 3.23
C LEU A 79 13.61 -9.61 3.22
N ARG A 80 13.38 -10.90 2.98
CA ARG A 80 12.03 -11.48 2.95
C ARG A 80 11.42 -11.68 4.33
N ASP A 81 12.25 -11.73 5.37
CA ASP A 81 11.80 -11.70 6.76
C ASP A 81 11.81 -10.25 7.28
N ALA A 82 10.60 -9.67 7.45
CA ALA A 82 10.41 -8.30 7.92
C ALA A 82 11.03 -8.01 9.30
N ASN A 83 11.32 -9.06 10.09
CA ASN A 83 11.88 -8.94 11.43
C ASN A 83 13.39 -9.21 11.47
N SER A 84 14.04 -9.41 10.32
CA SER A 84 15.46 -9.69 10.27
C SER A 84 16.31 -8.46 10.65
N ALA A 85 17.50 -8.70 11.18
CA ALA A 85 18.48 -7.64 11.46
C ALA A 85 18.92 -6.89 10.19
N PHE A 86 18.88 -7.55 9.04
CA PHE A 86 19.18 -6.92 7.75
C PHE A 86 18.11 -5.90 7.36
N VAL A 87 16.84 -6.22 7.55
CA VAL A 87 15.73 -5.29 7.33
C VAL A 87 15.83 -4.10 8.29
N ALA A 88 16.19 -4.30 9.56
CA ALA A 88 16.41 -3.22 10.50
C ALA A 88 17.55 -2.28 10.06
N ASN A 89 18.65 -2.82 9.52
CA ASN A 89 19.73 -2.01 8.96
C ASN A 89 19.30 -1.24 7.72
N GLU A 90 18.53 -1.86 6.82
CA GLU A 90 17.96 -1.18 5.65
C GLU A 90 17.00 -0.07 6.07
N ALA A 91 16.19 -0.25 7.10
CA ALA A 91 15.30 0.79 7.62
C ALA A 91 16.08 2.04 8.05
N HIS A 92 17.22 1.90 8.71
CA HIS A 92 18.08 3.03 9.04
C HIS A 92 18.64 3.72 7.79
N ALA A 93 19.10 2.94 6.81
CA ALA A 93 19.66 3.48 5.58
C ALA A 93 18.60 4.19 4.71
N LEU A 94 17.34 3.75 4.79
CA LEU A 94 16.23 4.23 3.99
C LEU A 94 15.31 5.20 4.74
N ALA A 95 15.70 5.70 5.92
CA ALA A 95 14.84 6.51 6.79
C ALA A 95 14.17 7.69 6.07
N GLY A 96 14.86 8.38 5.16
CA GLY A 96 14.29 9.48 4.37
C GLY A 96 13.21 9.01 3.38
N ARG A 97 13.39 7.82 2.79
CA ARG A 97 12.37 7.24 1.88
C ARG A 97 11.16 6.72 2.65
N ILE A 98 11.38 6.16 3.83
CA ILE A 98 10.30 5.73 4.74
C ILE A 98 9.46 6.96 5.14
N ASP A 99 10.09 8.07 5.53
CA ASP A 99 9.37 9.32 5.83
C ASP A 99 8.54 9.82 4.64
N PHE A 100 9.09 9.77 3.43
CA PHE A 100 8.38 10.13 2.21
C PHE A 100 7.15 9.25 1.96
N TYR A 101 7.27 7.92 2.05
CA TYR A 101 6.15 7.01 1.85
C TYR A 101 5.09 7.11 2.95
N ALA A 102 5.50 7.31 4.21
CA ALA A 102 4.59 7.60 5.31
C ALA A 102 3.83 8.93 5.08
N TRP A 103 4.53 9.96 4.58
CA TRP A 103 3.92 11.22 4.22
C TRP A 103 2.90 11.07 3.08
N LEU A 104 3.15 10.23 2.10
CA LEU A 104 2.17 9.94 1.03
C LEU A 104 0.88 9.34 1.60
N GLN A 105 0.97 8.43 2.56
CA GLN A 105 -0.20 7.85 3.22
C GLN A 105 -0.98 8.91 3.99
N TRP A 106 -0.31 9.80 4.70
CA TRP A 106 -0.96 10.93 5.36
C TRP A 106 -1.72 11.84 4.41
N ILE A 107 -1.13 12.17 3.25
CA ILE A 107 -1.80 13.01 2.24
C ILE A 107 -3.04 12.30 1.69
N VAL A 108 -2.95 10.98 1.44
CA VAL A 108 -4.11 10.19 0.99
C VAL A 108 -5.20 10.17 2.06
N ASP A 109 -4.86 9.93 3.32
CA ASP A 109 -5.80 9.94 4.44
C ASP A 109 -6.55 11.27 4.55
N GLU A 110 -5.83 12.41 4.53
CA GLU A 110 -6.46 13.74 4.54
C GLU A 110 -7.39 13.97 3.35
N GLN A 111 -7.02 13.49 2.17
CA GLN A 111 -7.86 13.64 0.97
C GLN A 111 -9.14 12.79 1.06
N LEU A 112 -9.04 11.56 1.58
CA LEU A 112 -10.19 10.69 1.81
C LEU A 112 -11.12 11.27 2.87
N GLN A 113 -10.59 11.80 3.97
CA GLN A 113 -11.39 12.47 5.00
C GLN A 113 -12.14 13.69 4.44
N ARG A 114 -11.49 14.51 3.61
CA ARG A 114 -12.13 15.65 2.94
C ARG A 114 -13.23 15.20 1.98
N ALA A 115 -12.96 14.16 1.18
CA ALA A 115 -13.95 13.60 0.25
C ALA A 115 -15.19 13.09 1.00
N GLN A 116 -14.98 12.39 2.11
CA GLN A 116 -16.07 11.91 2.97
C GLN A 116 -16.87 13.07 3.59
N ALA A 117 -16.19 14.10 4.06
CA ALA A 117 -16.84 15.28 4.63
C ALA A 117 -17.69 16.02 3.59
N GLU A 118 -17.16 16.19 2.38
CA GLU A 118 -17.86 16.85 1.27
C GLU A 118 -19.08 16.04 0.81
N ALA A 119 -18.94 14.72 0.71
CA ALA A 119 -20.05 13.84 0.38
C ALA A 119 -21.21 13.99 1.38
N LYS A 120 -20.91 14.01 2.69
CA LYS A 120 -21.92 14.23 3.75
C LYS A 120 -22.51 15.64 3.69
N ALA A 121 -21.70 16.65 3.48
CA ALA A 121 -22.16 18.03 3.34
C ALA A 121 -23.07 18.22 2.12
N SER A 122 -22.87 17.47 1.05
CA SER A 122 -23.71 17.44 -0.14
C SER A 122 -25.01 16.64 0.01
N GLY A 123 -25.31 16.12 1.22
CA GLY A 123 -26.57 15.45 1.52
C GLY A 123 -26.54 13.92 1.46
N MET A 124 -25.38 13.29 1.27
CA MET A 124 -25.25 11.84 1.37
C MET A 124 -25.29 11.41 2.84
N SER A 125 -26.27 10.61 3.24
CA SER A 125 -26.47 10.24 4.65
C SER A 125 -25.31 9.41 5.23
N LEU A 126 -24.74 8.49 4.46
CA LEU A 126 -23.61 7.66 4.84
C LEU A 126 -22.26 8.24 4.34
N GLY A 127 -22.32 9.04 3.26
CA GLY A 127 -21.13 9.47 2.56
C GLY A 127 -20.60 8.40 1.62
N ILE A 128 -19.28 8.31 1.49
CA ILE A 128 -18.59 7.33 0.67
C ILE A 128 -18.48 6.02 1.44
N MET A 129 -18.87 4.92 0.81
CA MET A 129 -18.67 3.57 1.30
C MET A 129 -17.42 2.99 0.64
N HIS A 130 -16.49 2.52 1.45
CA HIS A 130 -15.27 1.88 0.97
C HIS A 130 -15.44 0.37 0.93
N ASP A 131 -14.99 -0.25 -0.15
CA ASP A 131 -14.92 -1.71 -0.26
C ASP A 131 -13.59 -2.21 0.30
N LEU A 132 -13.66 -3.28 1.11
CA LEU A 132 -12.49 -4.02 1.53
C LEU A 132 -12.06 -4.95 0.39
N ALA A 133 -10.81 -4.88 -0.03
CA ALA A 133 -10.26 -5.82 -0.99
C ALA A 133 -10.22 -7.23 -0.39
N VAL A 134 -10.93 -8.18 -1.01
CA VAL A 134 -10.97 -9.59 -0.55
C VAL A 134 -9.67 -10.31 -0.83
N GLY A 135 -8.96 -9.90 -1.88
CA GLY A 135 -7.68 -10.51 -2.28
C GLY A 135 -6.51 -9.56 -2.07
N ILE A 136 -5.42 -10.10 -1.54
CA ILE A 136 -4.16 -9.39 -1.35
C ILE A 136 -3.09 -9.93 -2.29
N ASN A 137 -2.17 -9.07 -2.68
CA ASN A 137 -1.01 -9.49 -3.46
C ASN A 137 -0.15 -10.44 -2.60
N PRO A 138 0.16 -11.67 -3.05
CA PRO A 138 1.01 -12.61 -2.32
C PRO A 138 2.42 -12.08 -2.05
N HIS A 139 2.85 -11.06 -2.78
CA HIS A 139 4.13 -10.37 -2.61
C HIS A 139 3.95 -8.93 -2.15
N GLY A 140 2.80 -8.61 -1.55
CA GLY A 140 2.47 -7.28 -1.01
C GLY A 140 2.96 -7.07 0.41
N ALA A 141 2.83 -5.83 0.87
CA ALA A 141 3.24 -5.41 2.20
C ALA A 141 2.56 -6.23 3.31
N ASP A 142 1.27 -6.56 3.17
CA ASP A 142 0.52 -7.30 4.17
C ASP A 142 1.12 -8.68 4.43
N VAL A 143 1.41 -9.43 3.36
CA VAL A 143 2.00 -10.77 3.46
C VAL A 143 3.43 -10.70 4.01
N TRP A 144 4.18 -9.67 3.66
CA TRP A 144 5.53 -9.48 4.16
C TRP A 144 5.57 -9.10 5.64
N THR A 145 4.64 -8.26 6.09
CA THR A 145 4.61 -7.74 7.47
C THR A 145 3.96 -8.70 8.46
N THR A 146 2.94 -9.45 8.04
CA THR A 146 2.14 -10.35 8.88
C THR A 146 1.91 -11.71 8.21
N PRO A 147 2.98 -12.42 7.81
CA PRO A 147 2.84 -13.68 7.07
C PRO A 147 2.05 -14.75 7.83
N GLU A 148 2.02 -14.70 9.15
CA GLU A 148 1.33 -15.66 10.02
C GLU A 148 -0.19 -15.61 9.94
N VAL A 149 -0.77 -14.51 9.45
CA VAL A 149 -2.23 -14.40 9.28
C VAL A 149 -2.72 -15.00 7.97
N PHE A 150 -1.80 -15.43 7.09
CA PHE A 150 -2.11 -16.05 5.80
C PHE A 150 -1.79 -17.55 5.78
N ALA A 151 -2.54 -18.30 4.98
CA ALA A 151 -2.27 -19.72 4.78
C ALA A 151 -1.20 -19.89 3.70
N ALA A 152 -0.02 -20.36 4.10
CA ALA A 152 1.09 -20.57 3.19
C ALA A 152 0.82 -21.74 2.21
N GLY A 153 1.28 -21.60 0.97
CA GLY A 153 1.27 -22.66 -0.04
C GLY A 153 -0.10 -22.94 -0.67
N VAL A 154 -1.12 -22.13 -0.37
CA VAL A 154 -2.46 -22.23 -0.96
C VAL A 154 -2.91 -20.85 -1.46
N SER A 155 -3.85 -20.85 -2.40
CA SER A 155 -4.41 -19.62 -2.96
C SER A 155 -5.93 -19.70 -3.05
N VAL A 156 -6.58 -18.55 -3.05
CA VAL A 156 -8.01 -18.42 -3.34
C VAL A 156 -8.24 -18.72 -4.81
N GLY A 157 -9.36 -19.36 -5.12
CA GLY A 157 -9.76 -19.68 -6.48
C GLY A 157 -11.20 -20.15 -6.56
N ALA A 158 -11.62 -20.61 -7.74
CA ALA A 158 -12.92 -21.21 -7.97
C ALA A 158 -12.77 -22.68 -8.42
N PRO A 159 -13.69 -23.57 -7.99
CA PRO A 159 -13.73 -24.94 -8.48
C PRO A 159 -14.05 -25.02 -9.98
N PRO A 160 -13.81 -26.16 -10.63
CA PRO A 160 -14.22 -26.37 -12.00
C PRO A 160 -15.72 -26.12 -12.21
N ASP A 161 -16.04 -25.45 -13.29
CA ASP A 161 -17.41 -25.20 -13.77
C ASP A 161 -17.52 -25.40 -15.29
N MET A 162 -18.70 -25.15 -15.86
CA MET A 162 -18.93 -25.32 -17.30
C MET A 162 -18.13 -24.36 -18.19
N TYR A 163 -17.67 -23.23 -17.65
CA TYR A 163 -16.88 -22.22 -18.39
C TYR A 163 -15.39 -22.37 -18.12
N SER A 164 -15.01 -22.94 -16.99
CA SER A 164 -13.62 -23.16 -16.58
C SER A 164 -13.43 -24.58 -16.06
N PRO A 165 -13.30 -25.57 -16.97
CA PRO A 165 -13.24 -27.01 -16.60
C PRO A 165 -12.07 -27.40 -15.69
N LEU A 166 -11.02 -26.56 -15.61
CA LEU A 166 -9.86 -26.78 -14.73
C LEU A 166 -9.98 -26.01 -13.40
N GLY A 167 -11.06 -25.25 -13.22
CA GLY A 167 -11.16 -24.29 -12.14
C GLY A 167 -10.28 -23.05 -12.36
N GLN A 168 -10.23 -22.17 -11.37
CA GLN A 168 -9.47 -20.92 -11.44
C GLN A 168 -8.58 -20.78 -10.21
N ASN A 169 -7.35 -20.35 -10.42
CA ASN A 169 -6.45 -19.89 -9.37
C ASN A 169 -6.32 -18.37 -9.48
N TRP A 170 -6.72 -17.63 -8.46
CA TRP A 170 -6.68 -16.18 -8.43
C TRP A 170 -5.44 -15.61 -7.77
N SER A 171 -4.55 -16.49 -7.30
CA SER A 171 -3.26 -16.17 -6.68
C SER A 171 -3.29 -15.61 -5.25
N PRO A 172 -4.27 -14.81 -4.76
CA PRO A 172 -4.21 -14.30 -3.40
C PRO A 172 -4.14 -15.41 -2.36
N PRO A 173 -3.29 -15.29 -1.33
CA PRO A 173 -3.31 -16.21 -0.21
C PRO A 173 -4.58 -16.00 0.63
N PRO A 174 -5.29 -17.07 1.03
CA PRO A 174 -6.40 -16.95 1.97
C PRO A 174 -5.91 -16.65 3.39
N PHE A 175 -6.76 -16.04 4.20
CA PHE A 175 -6.49 -15.90 5.62
C PHE A 175 -6.44 -17.26 6.31
N SER A 176 -5.50 -17.41 7.23
CA SER A 176 -5.41 -18.55 8.15
C SER A 176 -6.37 -18.30 9.33
N PRO A 177 -7.41 -19.11 9.56
CA PRO A 177 -8.32 -18.91 10.68
C PRO A 177 -7.59 -18.91 12.04
N THR A 178 -6.60 -19.80 12.19
CA THR A 178 -5.77 -19.88 13.41
C THR A 178 -4.82 -18.68 13.53
N GLY A 179 -4.26 -18.21 12.42
CA GLY A 179 -3.41 -17.03 12.37
C GLY A 179 -4.18 -15.77 12.74
N LEU A 180 -5.36 -15.56 12.14
CA LEU A 180 -6.24 -14.45 12.48
C LEU A 180 -6.67 -14.45 13.94
N ALA A 181 -7.07 -15.63 14.48
CA ALA A 181 -7.46 -15.74 15.88
C ALA A 181 -6.32 -15.38 16.83
N LYS A 182 -5.09 -15.83 16.53
CA LYS A 182 -3.89 -15.47 17.31
C LYS A 182 -3.58 -13.97 17.24
N ALA A 183 -3.79 -13.34 16.08
CA ALA A 183 -3.62 -11.91 15.88
C ALA A 183 -4.81 -11.07 16.43
N GLY A 184 -5.81 -11.70 17.09
CA GLY A 184 -7.00 -11.01 17.60
C GLY A 184 -7.82 -10.34 16.49
N TYR A 185 -7.73 -10.85 15.26
CA TYR A 185 -8.38 -10.31 14.05
C TYR A 185 -7.95 -8.87 13.71
N ALA A 186 -6.83 -8.38 14.21
CA ALA A 186 -6.34 -7.03 13.98
C ALA A 186 -6.35 -6.61 12.49
N PRO A 187 -5.88 -7.46 11.53
CA PRO A 187 -5.88 -7.08 10.11
C PRO A 187 -7.26 -6.81 9.48
N LEU A 188 -8.34 -7.18 10.19
CA LEU A 188 -9.73 -6.97 9.73
C LEU A 188 -10.48 -5.92 10.57
N ARG A 189 -9.91 -5.51 11.69
CA ARG A 189 -10.52 -4.58 12.64
C ARG A 189 -9.97 -3.17 12.51
N ASP A 190 -8.68 -3.04 12.29
CA ASP A 190 -7.91 -1.79 12.19
C ASP A 190 -7.80 -1.34 10.73
#